data_ad0d2d343e4abe81ca08af3815690bd9
#
_entry.id   ad0d2d343e4abe81ca08af3815690bd9
#
_cell.length_a   1.000
_cell.length_b   1.000
_cell.length_c   1.000
_cell.angle_alpha   90.00
_cell.angle_beta   90.00
_cell.angle_gamma   90.00
#
_symmetry.space_group_name_H-M   'P 1'
#
loop_
_entity.id
_entity.type
_entity.pdbx_description
1 polymer ?
#
loop_
_entity_poly.entity_id
_entity_poly.type
_entity_poly.pdbx_seq_one_letter_code
_entity_poly.pdbx_strand_id
1 'polypeptide(L)'
;MKAVHALPPLMAAAVVGYWNFQSWQATHTLTAECLSLQRRISTTRLPAAPEDPAKHQERRTQAGTLWEGKPLDLHYLLSQKRLQRDSLGRHVIDGRYQQHLHSRIGEMSGQELAMVLDEIDALGLDPADRVLLEGEFFHPFIYKEPILALERFAGRIRDDADGRLIDVQPAMEAWVKLDPAAATAWFDRAITAGVFESKRLDGRCWTRLKFEAVLAQSLLVTDTSAAARRIMALPEVRRGEALRYISFGEMDPETLKRYVELTRGELVTNKAGEPFAAMIGRKIGGDFAKADSFLDEIGATPEERAAAAGAVVEARMRFSDGRTTPDGVAVMRSWLDKQAPEQLNRLTGAALGEASGSSGVGFFKMVQQVEELHLAGGGDELLIGFIEHRTTLFFTDTAKRLAERITDPQRRGAMFKLINEGQ
;
A
#
# COMPACT_ATOMS: atom_id res chain seq x y z
N MET A 1 -1.92 40.87 37.07
CA MET A 1 -1.55 40.90 35.64
C MET A 1 -1.19 39.52 35.15
N LYS A 2 -2.14 38.57 34.98
CA LYS A 2 -1.88 37.20 34.49
C LYS A 2 -2.94 36.70 33.48
N ALA A 3 -3.74 37.58 32.87
CA ALA A 3 -4.86 37.17 31.98
C ALA A 3 -4.59 37.39 30.48
N VAL A 4 -3.42 37.90 30.07
CA VAL A 4 -3.20 38.32 28.67
C VAL A 4 -2.58 37.24 27.78
N HIS A 5 -2.09 36.13 28.33
CA HIS A 5 -1.40 35.09 27.52
C HIS A 5 -2.25 33.90 27.09
N ALA A 6 -3.52 33.82 27.50
CA ALA A 6 -4.40 32.71 27.12
C ALA A 6 -5.27 32.97 25.87
N LEU A 7 -5.36 34.21 25.40
CA LEU A 7 -6.21 34.60 24.26
C LEU A 7 -5.75 34.09 22.87
N PRO A 8 -4.44 34.07 22.52
CA PRO A 8 -4.01 33.62 21.21
C PRO A 8 -4.32 32.15 20.90
N PRO A 9 -4.09 31.15 21.81
CA PRO A 9 -4.38 29.76 21.49
C PRO A 9 -5.88 29.45 21.39
N LEU A 10 -6.74 30.15 22.15
CA LEU A 10 -8.20 30.00 22.06
C LEU A 10 -8.75 30.53 20.74
N MET A 11 -8.23 31.67 20.26
CA MET A 11 -8.59 32.19 18.94
C MET A 11 -8.15 31.30 17.80
N ALA A 12 -6.93 30.73 17.88
CA ALA A 12 -6.44 29.77 16.88
C ALA A 12 -7.31 28.49 16.85
N ALA A 13 -7.66 27.95 18.01
CA ALA A 13 -8.55 26.79 18.11
C ALA A 13 -9.95 27.07 17.56
N ALA A 14 -10.50 28.28 17.81
CA ALA A 14 -11.80 28.69 17.25
C ALA A 14 -11.76 28.83 15.72
N VAL A 15 -10.66 29.35 15.15
CA VAL A 15 -10.48 29.48 13.69
C VAL A 15 -10.33 28.13 13.04
N VAL A 16 -9.53 27.22 13.61
CA VAL A 16 -9.37 25.85 13.10
C VAL A 16 -10.68 25.07 13.22
N GLY A 17 -11.42 25.20 14.33
CA GLY A 17 -12.72 24.58 14.51
C GLY A 17 -13.75 25.09 13.51
N TYR A 18 -13.78 26.40 13.26
CA TYR A 18 -14.66 27.02 12.26
C TYR A 18 -14.31 26.56 10.83
N TRP A 19 -13.01 26.46 10.50
CA TRP A 19 -12.56 26.02 9.18
C TRP A 19 -12.88 24.54 8.94
N ASN A 20 -12.69 23.69 9.95
CA ASN A 20 -13.08 22.28 9.88
C ASN A 20 -14.60 22.11 9.75
N PHE A 21 -15.39 22.92 10.44
CA PHE A 21 -16.86 22.92 10.32
C PHE A 21 -17.32 23.38 8.93
N GLN A 22 -16.73 24.43 8.38
CA GLN A 22 -17.00 24.89 7.02
C GLN A 22 -16.62 23.84 5.97
N SER A 23 -15.45 23.21 6.12
CA SER A 23 -14.98 22.13 5.25
C SER A 23 -15.91 20.91 5.32
N TRP A 24 -16.37 20.56 6.52
CA TRP A 24 -17.33 19.48 6.74
C TRP A 24 -18.70 19.79 6.10
N GLN A 25 -19.22 21.00 6.27
CA GLN A 25 -20.46 21.41 5.61
C GLN A 25 -20.33 21.40 4.08
N ALA A 26 -19.23 21.91 3.53
CA ALA A 26 -18.99 21.89 2.10
C ALA A 26 -18.92 20.46 1.54
N THR A 27 -18.27 19.54 2.25
CA THR A 27 -18.20 18.12 1.87
C THR A 27 -19.57 17.46 1.90
N HIS A 28 -20.39 17.73 2.92
CA HIS A 28 -21.75 17.19 3.01
C HIS A 28 -22.68 17.75 1.92
N THR A 29 -22.57 19.02 1.59
CA THR A 29 -23.35 19.64 0.52
C THR A 29 -22.98 19.06 -0.84
N LEU A 30 -21.67 18.89 -1.13
CA LEU A 30 -21.19 18.27 -2.35
C LEU A 30 -21.59 16.80 -2.47
N THR A 31 -21.58 16.06 -1.37
CA THR A 31 -22.03 14.66 -1.35
C THR A 31 -23.53 14.57 -1.62
N ALA A 32 -24.34 15.43 -1.04
CA ALA A 32 -25.77 15.50 -1.28
C ALA A 32 -26.09 15.90 -2.73
N GLU A 33 -25.34 16.85 -3.31
CA GLU A 33 -25.46 17.25 -4.71
C GLU A 33 -25.04 16.12 -5.66
N CYS A 34 -23.94 15.42 -5.40
CA CYS A 34 -23.52 14.24 -6.17
C CYS A 34 -24.60 13.15 -6.16
N LEU A 35 -25.17 12.84 -5.00
CA LEU A 35 -26.26 11.86 -4.89
C LEU A 35 -27.53 12.33 -5.60
N SER A 36 -27.84 13.62 -5.57
CA SER A 36 -28.98 14.20 -6.30
C SER A 36 -28.77 14.14 -7.81
N LEU A 37 -27.54 14.44 -8.28
CA LEU A 37 -27.15 14.34 -9.68
C LEU A 37 -27.17 12.89 -10.17
N GLN A 38 -26.67 11.95 -9.37
CA GLN A 38 -26.75 10.52 -9.68
C GLN A 38 -28.21 10.03 -9.81
N ARG A 39 -29.09 10.46 -8.92
CA ARG A 39 -30.54 10.17 -9.02
C ARG A 39 -31.16 10.81 -10.27
N ARG A 40 -30.81 12.04 -10.59
CA ARG A 40 -31.29 12.74 -11.81
C ARG A 40 -30.76 12.05 -13.07
N ILE A 41 -29.52 11.61 -13.12
CA ILE A 41 -28.95 10.85 -14.23
C ILE A 41 -29.63 9.50 -14.39
N SER A 42 -29.94 8.80 -13.29
CA SER A 42 -30.65 7.52 -13.33
C SER A 42 -32.12 7.64 -13.72
N THR A 43 -32.77 8.77 -13.43
CA THR A 43 -34.17 9.03 -13.81
C THR A 43 -34.30 9.70 -15.19
N THR A 44 -33.24 10.34 -15.70
CA THR A 44 -33.23 11.00 -17.02
C THR A 44 -32.62 10.11 -18.11
N ARG A 45 -32.53 8.79 -17.90
CA ARG A 45 -32.31 7.88 -19.02
C ARG A 45 -33.56 7.91 -19.92
N LEU A 46 -33.63 8.93 -20.78
CA LEU A 46 -34.39 8.85 -22.03
C LEU A 46 -33.95 7.59 -22.75
N PRO A 47 -34.88 6.81 -23.31
CA PRO A 47 -34.51 5.72 -24.19
C PRO A 47 -33.58 6.31 -25.25
N ALA A 48 -32.34 5.81 -25.31
CA ALA A 48 -31.37 6.25 -26.28
C ALA A 48 -32.06 6.08 -27.66
N ALA A 49 -32.25 7.19 -28.35
CA ALA A 49 -32.58 7.14 -29.76
C ALA A 49 -31.53 6.25 -30.43
N PRO A 50 -31.88 5.34 -31.34
CA PRO A 50 -30.90 4.51 -31.99
C PRO A 50 -29.86 5.40 -32.65
N GLU A 51 -28.71 5.52 -32.03
CA GLU A 51 -27.57 6.24 -32.62
C GLU A 51 -27.16 5.46 -33.85
N ASP A 52 -27.11 6.18 -34.95
CA ASP A 52 -26.69 5.64 -36.24
C ASP A 52 -25.27 5.07 -36.11
N PRO A 53 -25.06 3.75 -36.25
CA PRO A 53 -23.76 3.12 -36.11
C PRO A 53 -22.70 3.74 -37.04
N ALA A 54 -23.12 4.30 -38.18
CA ALA A 54 -22.22 4.99 -39.11
C ALA A 54 -21.61 6.26 -38.51
N LYS A 55 -22.38 7.06 -37.75
CA LYS A 55 -21.86 8.27 -37.05
C LYS A 55 -20.92 7.94 -35.91
N HIS A 56 -21.10 6.80 -35.24
CA HIS A 56 -20.17 6.33 -34.21
C HIS A 56 -18.85 5.86 -34.82
N GLN A 57 -18.90 5.26 -36.01
CA GLN A 57 -17.73 4.81 -36.74
C GLN A 57 -16.96 5.99 -37.37
N GLU A 58 -17.67 7.00 -37.91
CA GLU A 58 -17.05 8.24 -38.40
C GLU A 58 -16.37 9.03 -37.28
N ARG A 59 -16.98 9.16 -36.09
CA ARG A 59 -16.35 9.78 -34.91
C ARG A 59 -15.13 9.01 -34.42
N ARG A 60 -15.15 7.67 -34.47
CA ARG A 60 -14.00 6.82 -34.16
C ARG A 60 -12.87 7.00 -35.17
N THR A 61 -13.18 7.06 -36.46
CA THR A 61 -12.18 7.24 -37.51
C THR A 61 -11.59 8.64 -37.48
N GLN A 62 -12.36 9.70 -37.23
CA GLN A 62 -11.86 11.07 -37.11
C GLN A 62 -10.99 11.26 -35.85
N ALA A 63 -11.25 10.60 -34.74
CA ALA A 63 -10.41 10.64 -33.54
C ALA A 63 -9.09 9.85 -33.76
N GLY A 64 -9.11 8.76 -34.55
CA GLY A 64 -7.92 7.97 -34.88
C GLY A 64 -6.96 8.71 -35.85
N THR A 65 -7.49 9.48 -36.79
CA THR A 65 -6.68 10.17 -37.81
C THR A 65 -5.95 11.44 -37.32
N LEU A 66 -6.33 11.98 -36.16
CA LEU A 66 -5.69 13.20 -35.62
C LEU A 66 -4.25 12.98 -35.13
N TRP A 67 -3.85 11.72 -34.84
CA TRP A 67 -2.56 11.42 -34.19
C TRP A 67 -1.69 10.40 -34.94
N GLU A 68 -2.20 9.74 -35.97
CA GLU A 68 -1.42 8.80 -36.78
C GLU A 68 -0.23 9.53 -37.41
N GLY A 69 0.99 9.13 -37.02
CA GLY A 69 2.24 9.63 -37.61
C GLY A 69 2.79 10.93 -37.01
N LYS A 70 2.15 11.56 -36.02
CA LYS A 70 2.72 12.75 -35.37
C LYS A 70 3.69 12.35 -34.25
N PRO A 71 4.84 13.05 -34.08
CA PRO A 71 5.73 12.84 -32.95
C PRO A 71 5.00 13.11 -31.65
N LEU A 72 5.45 12.46 -30.56
CA LEU A 72 4.92 12.67 -29.22
C LEU A 72 5.31 14.10 -28.78
N ASP A 73 4.32 14.91 -28.44
CA ASP A 73 4.56 16.25 -27.90
C ASP A 73 4.76 16.21 -26.39
N LEU A 74 6.04 16.12 -25.97
CA LEU A 74 6.43 16.09 -24.56
C LEU A 74 6.10 17.40 -23.82
N HIS A 75 6.15 18.55 -24.50
CA HIS A 75 5.78 19.83 -23.88
C HIS A 75 4.30 19.91 -23.59
N TYR A 76 3.47 19.45 -24.53
CA TYR A 76 2.03 19.37 -24.29
C TYR A 76 1.71 18.41 -23.15
N LEU A 77 2.30 17.20 -23.15
CA LEU A 77 2.12 16.23 -22.08
C LEU A 77 2.53 16.81 -20.72
N LEU A 78 3.67 17.48 -20.65
CA LEU A 78 4.13 18.13 -19.42
C LEU A 78 3.16 19.20 -18.95
N SER A 79 2.62 20.01 -19.86
CA SER A 79 1.63 21.04 -19.52
C SER A 79 0.37 20.44 -18.87
N GLN A 80 -0.14 19.32 -19.42
CA GLN A 80 -1.29 18.61 -18.86
C GLN A 80 -1.00 18.01 -17.48
N LYS A 81 0.19 17.42 -17.31
CA LYS A 81 0.62 16.84 -16.03
C LYS A 81 0.83 17.91 -14.94
N ARG A 82 1.37 19.06 -15.29
CA ARG A 82 1.47 20.22 -14.38
C ARG A 82 0.09 20.68 -13.93
N LEU A 83 -0.85 20.86 -14.86
CA LEU A 83 -2.22 21.23 -14.53
C LEU A 83 -2.89 20.22 -13.58
N GLN A 84 -2.69 18.93 -13.81
CA GLN A 84 -3.21 17.88 -12.93
C GLN A 84 -2.59 17.95 -11.53
N ARG A 85 -1.26 18.11 -11.42
CA ARG A 85 -0.55 18.26 -10.15
C ARG A 85 -1.02 19.50 -9.40
N ASP A 86 -1.00 20.64 -10.04
CA ASP A 86 -1.24 21.94 -9.42
C ASP A 86 -2.72 22.12 -9.01
N SER A 87 -3.64 21.42 -9.66
CA SER A 87 -5.05 21.35 -9.29
C SER A 87 -5.36 20.30 -8.21
N LEU A 88 -4.35 19.63 -7.61
CA LEU A 88 -4.52 18.54 -6.66
C LEU A 88 -5.41 17.40 -7.23
N GLY A 89 -5.24 17.10 -8.50
CA GLY A 89 -6.00 16.05 -9.19
C GLY A 89 -7.41 16.46 -9.65
N ARG A 90 -7.84 17.72 -9.44
CA ARG A 90 -9.14 18.21 -9.93
C ARG A 90 -9.15 18.43 -11.45
N HIS A 91 -7.99 18.72 -12.05
CA HIS A 91 -7.88 18.75 -13.49
C HIS A 91 -7.84 17.31 -14.01
N VAL A 92 -8.85 16.95 -14.78
CA VAL A 92 -8.91 15.64 -15.42
C VAL A 92 -8.36 15.82 -16.85
N ILE A 93 -7.24 15.14 -17.15
CA ILE A 93 -6.74 15.06 -18.51
C ILE A 93 -7.81 14.38 -19.36
N ASP A 94 -8.04 14.88 -20.59
CA ASP A 94 -9.02 14.28 -21.50
C ASP A 94 -8.80 12.75 -21.57
N GLY A 95 -9.81 11.99 -21.20
CA GLY A 95 -9.73 10.53 -21.13
C GLY A 95 -9.40 9.89 -22.49
N ARG A 96 -9.80 10.51 -23.60
CA ARG A 96 -9.44 10.05 -24.95
C ARG A 96 -7.97 10.27 -25.22
N TYR A 97 -7.43 11.43 -24.84
CA TYR A 97 -6.00 11.71 -24.93
C TYR A 97 -5.18 10.73 -24.11
N GLN A 98 -5.57 10.48 -22.86
CA GLN A 98 -4.90 9.51 -22.00
C GLN A 98 -4.93 8.08 -22.59
N GLN A 99 -6.09 7.64 -23.03
CA GLN A 99 -6.24 6.30 -23.62
C GLN A 99 -5.36 6.16 -24.88
N HIS A 100 -5.32 7.19 -25.71
CA HIS A 100 -4.49 7.20 -26.91
C HIS A 100 -3.00 7.23 -26.61
N LEU A 101 -2.60 8.06 -25.63
CA LEU A 101 -1.23 8.11 -25.11
C LEU A 101 -0.77 6.73 -24.60
N HIS A 102 -1.57 6.11 -23.73
CA HIS A 102 -1.25 4.79 -23.19
C HIS A 102 -1.18 3.70 -24.26
N SER A 103 -2.10 3.71 -25.24
CA SER A 103 -2.02 2.78 -26.39
C SER A 103 -0.71 2.95 -27.15
N ARG A 104 -0.35 4.19 -27.50
CA ARG A 104 0.88 4.49 -28.20
C ARG A 104 2.13 4.10 -27.43
N ILE A 105 2.21 4.45 -26.15
CA ILE A 105 3.31 4.05 -25.27
C ILE A 105 3.40 2.51 -25.19
N GLY A 106 2.26 1.82 -25.13
CA GLY A 106 2.19 0.37 -25.13
C GLY A 106 2.74 -0.28 -26.42
N GLU A 107 2.58 0.39 -27.58
CA GLU A 107 3.05 -0.07 -28.88
C GLU A 107 4.55 0.22 -29.13
N MET A 108 5.13 1.20 -28.44
CA MET A 108 6.54 1.56 -28.57
C MET A 108 7.44 0.38 -28.19
N SER A 109 8.50 0.16 -28.95
CA SER A 109 9.59 -0.75 -28.59
C SER A 109 10.38 -0.23 -27.39
N GLY A 110 11.16 -1.09 -26.75
CA GLY A 110 12.05 -0.67 -25.67
C GLY A 110 13.06 0.39 -26.09
N GLN A 111 13.58 0.30 -27.33
CA GLN A 111 14.49 1.29 -27.88
C GLN A 111 13.82 2.64 -28.10
N GLU A 112 12.60 2.68 -28.61
CA GLU A 112 11.84 3.93 -28.76
C GLU A 112 11.55 4.57 -27.39
N LEU A 113 11.21 3.76 -26.39
CA LEU A 113 11.03 4.27 -25.02
C LEU A 113 12.33 4.83 -24.43
N ALA A 114 13.48 4.17 -24.69
CA ALA A 114 14.79 4.69 -24.29
C ALA A 114 15.08 6.05 -24.95
N MET A 115 14.79 6.19 -26.26
CA MET A 115 14.97 7.45 -26.97
C MET A 115 14.10 8.58 -26.43
N VAL A 116 12.85 8.30 -26.08
CA VAL A 116 11.97 9.29 -25.42
C VAL A 116 12.52 9.71 -24.06
N LEU A 117 13.03 8.76 -23.26
CA LEU A 117 13.66 9.09 -21.99
C LEU A 117 14.94 9.93 -22.18
N ASP A 118 15.73 9.71 -23.25
CA ASP A 118 16.87 10.55 -23.61
C ASP A 118 16.43 11.96 -24.03
N GLU A 119 15.32 12.08 -24.77
CA GLU A 119 14.73 13.36 -25.12
C GLU A 119 14.26 14.13 -23.87
N ILE A 120 13.61 13.46 -22.92
CA ILE A 120 13.22 14.06 -21.63
C ILE A 120 14.44 14.57 -20.86
N ASP A 121 15.54 13.81 -20.84
CA ASP A 121 16.80 14.23 -20.21
C ASP A 121 17.38 15.49 -20.90
N ALA A 122 17.30 15.56 -22.22
CA ALA A 122 17.79 16.69 -23.02
C ALA A 122 16.96 17.98 -22.82
N LEU A 123 15.72 17.90 -22.39
CA LEU A 123 14.85 19.07 -22.12
C LEU A 123 15.34 19.94 -20.96
N GLY A 124 16.28 19.47 -20.14
CA GLY A 124 16.82 20.25 -19.01
C GLY A 124 15.78 20.66 -17.97
N LEU A 125 14.76 19.84 -17.76
CA LEU A 125 13.64 20.10 -16.86
C LEU A 125 14.09 20.15 -15.39
N ASP A 126 13.32 20.85 -14.57
CA ASP A 126 13.48 20.73 -13.12
C ASP A 126 13.13 19.27 -12.66
N PRO A 127 13.67 18.84 -11.50
CA PRO A 127 13.51 17.44 -11.05
C PRO A 127 12.05 16.99 -10.93
N ALA A 128 11.14 17.86 -10.52
CA ALA A 128 9.74 17.51 -10.33
C ALA A 128 9.01 17.28 -11.65
N ASP A 129 9.27 18.14 -12.65
CA ASP A 129 8.71 18.02 -13.99
C ASP A 129 9.28 16.83 -14.75
N ARG A 130 10.58 16.55 -14.55
CA ARG A 130 11.22 15.35 -15.10
C ARG A 130 10.51 14.09 -14.59
N VAL A 131 10.31 13.97 -13.28
CA VAL A 131 9.60 12.82 -12.68
C VAL A 131 8.18 12.66 -13.23
N LEU A 132 7.47 13.78 -13.49
CA LEU A 132 6.13 13.74 -14.08
C LEU A 132 6.12 13.13 -15.48
N LEU A 133 7.08 13.51 -16.33
CA LEU A 133 7.18 12.96 -17.69
C LEU A 133 7.71 11.54 -17.70
N GLU A 134 8.81 11.28 -17.02
CA GLU A 134 9.41 9.95 -16.96
C GLU A 134 8.44 8.90 -16.45
N GLY A 135 7.58 9.26 -15.49
CA GLY A 135 6.60 8.35 -14.90
C GLY A 135 5.67 7.69 -15.93
N GLU A 136 5.38 8.36 -17.04
CA GLU A 136 4.52 7.82 -18.10
C GLU A 136 5.21 6.72 -18.92
N PHE A 137 6.52 6.84 -19.14
CA PHE A 137 7.30 5.95 -19.99
C PHE A 137 8.05 4.89 -19.18
N PHE A 138 8.26 5.15 -17.89
CA PHE A 138 9.06 4.33 -17.00
C PHE A 138 8.54 2.89 -16.89
N HIS A 139 7.26 2.71 -16.56
CA HIS A 139 6.69 1.38 -16.41
C HIS A 139 6.79 0.53 -17.68
N PRO A 140 6.32 0.96 -18.85
CA PRO A 140 6.52 0.20 -20.09
C PRO A 140 7.98 -0.10 -20.38
N PHE A 141 8.89 0.82 -20.10
CA PHE A 141 10.31 0.65 -20.33
C PHE A 141 10.93 -0.45 -19.47
N ILE A 142 10.65 -0.48 -18.15
CA ILE A 142 11.21 -1.49 -17.25
C ILE A 142 10.74 -2.91 -17.57
N TYR A 143 9.55 -3.08 -18.18
CA TYR A 143 9.07 -4.40 -18.60
C TYR A 143 9.64 -4.84 -19.95
N LYS A 144 9.92 -3.90 -20.85
CA LYS A 144 10.46 -4.21 -22.19
C LYS A 144 11.98 -4.34 -22.21
N GLU A 145 12.67 -3.49 -21.44
CA GLU A 145 14.13 -3.42 -21.36
C GLU A 145 14.63 -3.40 -19.90
N PRO A 146 14.40 -4.46 -19.13
CA PRO A 146 14.68 -4.46 -17.70
C PRO A 146 16.16 -4.23 -17.38
N ILE A 147 17.07 -4.77 -18.19
CA ILE A 147 18.52 -4.61 -18.01
C ILE A 147 18.92 -3.15 -18.22
N LEU A 148 18.52 -2.58 -19.35
CA LEU A 148 18.83 -1.20 -19.68
C LEU A 148 18.21 -0.21 -18.69
N ALA A 149 17.00 -0.52 -18.19
CA ALA A 149 16.35 0.27 -17.16
C ALA A 149 17.15 0.28 -15.85
N LEU A 150 17.62 -0.87 -15.39
CA LEU A 150 18.44 -0.95 -14.18
C LEU A 150 19.77 -0.21 -14.34
N GLU A 151 20.44 -0.34 -15.49
CA GLU A 151 21.68 0.37 -15.78
C GLU A 151 21.46 1.89 -15.81
N ARG A 152 20.43 2.36 -16.50
CA ARG A 152 20.09 3.78 -16.61
C ARG A 152 19.78 4.43 -15.26
N PHE A 153 18.99 3.75 -14.44
CA PHE A 153 18.50 4.31 -13.18
C PHE A 153 19.38 3.97 -11.97
N ALA A 154 20.42 3.13 -12.10
CA ALA A 154 21.32 2.74 -11.00
C ALA A 154 21.89 3.94 -10.23
N GLY A 155 22.35 4.96 -10.95
CA GLY A 155 22.88 6.18 -10.32
C GLY A 155 21.86 6.97 -9.50
N ARG A 156 20.58 6.88 -9.84
CA ARG A 156 19.48 7.60 -9.19
C ARG A 156 18.96 6.86 -7.96
N ILE A 157 19.15 5.53 -7.89
CA ILE A 157 18.75 4.72 -6.72
C ILE A 157 19.45 5.24 -5.45
N ARG A 158 20.71 5.65 -5.54
CA ARG A 158 21.47 6.22 -4.41
C ARG A 158 20.84 7.50 -3.85
N ASP A 159 20.22 8.30 -4.71
CA ASP A 159 19.65 9.59 -4.33
C ASP A 159 18.20 9.47 -3.86
N ASP A 160 17.52 8.37 -4.21
CA ASP A 160 16.17 8.02 -3.78
C ASP A 160 16.20 7.17 -2.49
N ALA A 161 16.60 7.79 -1.39
CA ALA A 161 16.72 7.12 -0.09
C ALA A 161 15.40 6.47 0.38
N ASP A 162 14.25 6.95 -0.07
CA ASP A 162 12.93 6.46 0.32
C ASP A 162 12.33 5.47 -0.68
N GLY A 163 12.96 5.24 -1.85
CA GLY A 163 12.45 4.38 -2.92
C GLY A 163 11.08 4.81 -3.45
N ARG A 164 10.76 6.10 -3.33
CA ARG A 164 9.46 6.66 -3.70
C ARG A 164 9.42 7.22 -5.12
N LEU A 165 10.58 7.63 -5.63
CA LEU A 165 10.67 8.29 -6.93
C LEU A 165 10.82 7.29 -8.07
N ILE A 166 11.52 6.18 -7.84
CA ILE A 166 11.83 5.20 -8.88
C ILE A 166 11.67 3.78 -8.31
N ASP A 167 10.58 3.10 -8.67
CA ASP A 167 10.41 1.69 -8.33
C ASP A 167 10.93 0.78 -9.45
N VAL A 168 12.20 0.43 -9.36
CA VAL A 168 12.88 -0.47 -10.32
C VAL A 168 12.79 -1.95 -9.93
N GLN A 169 12.05 -2.30 -8.87
CA GLN A 169 11.87 -3.70 -8.49
C GLN A 169 11.31 -4.56 -9.62
N PRO A 170 10.28 -4.13 -10.40
CA PRO A 170 9.76 -4.94 -11.49
C PRO A 170 10.80 -5.23 -12.60
N ALA A 171 11.77 -4.32 -12.81
CA ALA A 171 12.87 -4.58 -13.75
C ALA A 171 13.79 -5.71 -13.23
N MET A 172 14.11 -5.71 -11.93
CA MET A 172 14.87 -6.81 -11.31
C MET A 172 14.11 -8.13 -11.38
N GLU A 173 12.80 -8.12 -11.10
CA GLU A 173 11.94 -9.31 -11.21
C GLU A 173 11.92 -9.87 -12.66
N ALA A 174 11.79 -8.99 -13.64
CA ALA A 174 11.83 -9.39 -15.05
C ALA A 174 13.20 -9.95 -15.44
N TRP A 175 14.30 -9.32 -15.04
CA TRP A 175 15.64 -9.80 -15.35
C TRP A 175 15.95 -11.14 -14.68
N VAL A 176 15.60 -11.31 -13.41
CA VAL A 176 15.79 -12.58 -12.69
C VAL A 176 15.01 -13.73 -13.33
N LYS A 177 13.84 -13.48 -13.92
CA LYS A 177 13.09 -14.48 -14.71
C LYS A 177 13.81 -14.86 -16.02
N LEU A 178 14.54 -13.93 -16.64
CA LEU A 178 15.27 -14.15 -17.90
C LEU A 178 16.63 -14.82 -17.65
N ASP A 179 17.41 -14.27 -16.74
CA ASP A 179 18.77 -14.74 -16.41
C ASP A 179 19.10 -14.44 -14.93
N PRO A 180 18.78 -15.37 -14.01
CA PRO A 180 19.04 -15.19 -12.58
C PRO A 180 20.51 -14.97 -12.26
N ALA A 181 21.42 -15.62 -12.99
CA ALA A 181 22.85 -15.54 -12.74
C ALA A 181 23.42 -14.18 -13.11
N ALA A 182 23.06 -13.65 -14.28
CA ALA A 182 23.47 -12.32 -14.72
C ALA A 182 22.90 -11.21 -13.83
N ALA A 183 21.61 -11.31 -13.44
CA ALA A 183 20.96 -10.38 -12.53
C ALA A 183 21.64 -10.34 -11.16
N THR A 184 21.96 -11.52 -10.61
CA THR A 184 22.70 -11.65 -9.35
C THR A 184 24.06 -11.01 -9.45
N ALA A 185 24.84 -11.35 -10.49
CA ALA A 185 26.19 -10.81 -10.70
C ALA A 185 26.19 -9.28 -10.88
N TRP A 186 25.20 -8.74 -11.57
CA TRP A 186 25.05 -7.29 -11.71
C TRP A 186 24.77 -6.63 -10.35
N PHE A 187 23.84 -7.19 -9.58
CA PHE A 187 23.46 -6.64 -8.29
C PHE A 187 24.62 -6.66 -7.30
N ASP A 188 25.39 -7.75 -7.25
CA ASP A 188 26.55 -7.89 -6.37
C ASP A 188 27.65 -6.88 -6.75
N ARG A 189 27.89 -6.66 -8.05
CA ARG A 189 28.77 -5.58 -8.51
C ARG A 189 28.24 -4.19 -8.12
N ALA A 190 26.93 -3.95 -8.25
CA ALA A 190 26.33 -2.68 -7.88
C ALA A 190 26.40 -2.41 -6.36
N ILE A 191 26.26 -3.44 -5.51
CA ILE A 191 26.54 -3.33 -4.07
C ILE A 191 27.98 -2.92 -3.84
N THR A 192 28.94 -3.62 -4.47
CA THR A 192 30.38 -3.33 -4.32
C THR A 192 30.73 -1.92 -4.80
N ALA A 193 30.06 -1.42 -5.85
CA ALA A 193 30.23 -0.07 -6.38
C ALA A 193 29.51 1.01 -5.52
N GLY A 194 28.84 0.64 -4.42
CA GLY A 194 28.17 1.57 -3.51
C GLY A 194 26.88 2.18 -4.07
N VAL A 195 26.25 1.56 -5.10
CA VAL A 195 24.98 2.04 -5.69
C VAL A 195 23.86 2.07 -4.64
N PHE A 196 23.91 1.15 -3.68
CA PHE A 196 22.88 0.99 -2.63
C PHE A 196 23.31 1.56 -1.28
N GLU A 197 24.34 2.39 -1.24
CA GLU A 197 24.72 3.11 -0.03
C GLU A 197 23.68 4.18 0.28
N SER A 198 23.04 4.03 1.44
CA SER A 198 22.00 4.95 1.87
C SER A 198 22.61 6.21 2.50
N LYS A 199 22.06 7.38 2.15
CA LYS A 199 22.35 8.65 2.84
C LYS A 199 21.54 8.82 4.13
N ARG A 200 20.68 7.87 4.48
CA ARG A 200 19.86 7.90 5.70
C ARG A 200 20.71 7.57 6.93
N LEU A 201 20.36 8.17 8.05
CA LEU A 201 21.02 7.90 9.33
C LEU A 201 20.90 6.44 9.78
N ASP A 202 19.81 5.76 9.39
CA ASP A 202 19.57 4.35 9.71
C ASP A 202 20.23 3.39 8.70
N GLY A 203 20.91 3.89 7.68
CA GLY A 203 21.57 3.10 6.63
C GLY A 203 20.61 2.31 5.75
N ARG A 204 19.28 2.55 5.81
CA ARG A 204 18.28 1.79 5.05
C ARG A 204 18.26 2.21 3.58
N CYS A 205 18.36 1.24 2.68
CA CYS A 205 18.09 1.38 1.26
C CYS A 205 16.96 0.42 0.87
N TRP A 206 15.77 0.95 0.60
CA TRP A 206 14.58 0.16 0.27
C TRP A 206 14.77 -0.65 -0.99
N THR A 207 15.37 -0.07 -2.04
CA THR A 207 15.62 -0.76 -3.31
C THR A 207 16.53 -1.96 -3.11
N ARG A 208 17.58 -1.85 -2.27
CA ARG A 208 18.43 -2.98 -1.93
C ARG A 208 17.65 -4.12 -1.29
N LEU A 209 16.81 -3.80 -0.30
CA LEU A 209 16.00 -4.82 0.40
C LEU A 209 15.01 -5.51 -0.54
N LYS A 210 14.38 -4.75 -1.44
CA LYS A 210 13.50 -5.29 -2.48
C LYS A 210 14.24 -6.23 -3.44
N PHE A 211 15.44 -5.86 -3.88
CA PHE A 211 16.26 -6.69 -4.78
C PHE A 211 16.77 -7.96 -4.09
N GLU A 212 17.19 -7.87 -2.83
CA GLU A 212 17.52 -9.08 -2.04
C GLU A 212 16.32 -10.03 -1.94
N ALA A 213 15.13 -9.49 -1.74
CA ALA A 213 13.90 -10.29 -1.69
C ALA A 213 13.62 -10.98 -3.03
N VAL A 214 13.74 -10.29 -4.16
CA VAL A 214 13.55 -10.85 -5.51
C VAL A 214 14.53 -11.98 -5.78
N LEU A 215 15.80 -11.78 -5.47
CA LEU A 215 16.84 -12.82 -5.67
C LEU A 215 16.65 -13.99 -4.71
N ALA A 216 16.35 -13.73 -3.43
CA ALA A 216 16.06 -14.80 -2.48
C ALA A 216 14.84 -15.63 -2.93
N GLN A 217 13.79 -14.97 -3.42
CA GLN A 217 12.61 -15.64 -3.98
C GLN A 217 12.96 -16.58 -5.14
N SER A 218 13.77 -16.12 -6.09
CA SER A 218 14.21 -16.95 -7.20
C SER A 218 15.02 -18.16 -6.73
N LEU A 219 15.90 -17.97 -5.75
CA LEU A 219 16.73 -19.02 -5.18
C LEU A 219 15.92 -20.02 -4.35
N LEU A 220 14.82 -19.63 -3.72
CA LEU A 220 13.95 -20.55 -2.98
C LEU A 220 13.41 -21.68 -3.84
N VAL A 221 13.22 -21.45 -5.13
CA VAL A 221 12.75 -22.49 -6.07
C VAL A 221 13.81 -23.55 -6.30
N THR A 222 15.10 -23.18 -6.34
CA THR A 222 16.20 -24.05 -6.79
C THR A 222 17.20 -24.41 -5.69
N ASP A 223 17.56 -23.46 -4.82
CA ASP A 223 18.57 -23.63 -3.78
C ASP A 223 18.22 -22.79 -2.54
N THR A 224 17.45 -23.37 -1.61
CA THR A 224 17.05 -22.74 -0.35
C THR A 224 18.27 -22.30 0.48
N SER A 225 19.38 -23.07 0.42
CA SER A 225 20.60 -22.72 1.16
C SER A 225 21.27 -21.47 0.60
N ALA A 226 21.23 -21.26 -0.72
CA ALA A 226 21.71 -20.02 -1.33
C ALA A 226 20.80 -18.83 -0.97
N ALA A 227 19.48 -19.02 -0.94
CA ALA A 227 18.53 -18.01 -0.47
C ALA A 227 18.84 -17.62 0.99
N ALA A 228 19.06 -18.61 1.87
CA ALA A 228 19.42 -18.41 3.26
C ALA A 228 20.72 -17.60 3.38
N ARG A 229 21.80 -18.03 2.70
CA ARG A 229 23.08 -17.31 2.72
C ARG A 229 22.92 -15.83 2.31
N ARG A 230 22.08 -15.57 1.31
CA ARG A 230 21.85 -14.21 0.82
C ARG A 230 21.14 -13.34 1.87
N ILE A 231 20.10 -13.85 2.51
CA ILE A 231 19.39 -13.14 3.59
C ILE A 231 20.30 -12.95 4.81
N MET A 232 21.11 -13.96 5.16
CA MET A 232 22.07 -13.88 6.28
C MET A 232 23.17 -12.85 6.06
N ALA A 233 23.54 -12.56 4.82
CA ALA A 233 24.50 -11.51 4.49
C ALA A 233 23.98 -10.10 4.80
N LEU A 234 22.67 -9.93 5.01
CA LEU A 234 22.08 -8.68 5.47
C LEU A 234 22.32 -8.47 6.98
N PRO A 235 22.43 -7.21 7.44
CA PRO A 235 22.37 -6.91 8.86
C PRO A 235 21.11 -7.52 9.49
N GLU A 236 21.23 -8.08 10.69
CA GLU A 236 20.14 -8.80 11.37
C GLU A 236 18.82 -8.01 11.39
N VAL A 237 18.90 -6.71 11.72
CA VAL A 237 17.72 -5.81 11.76
C VAL A 237 17.04 -5.62 10.40
N ARG A 238 17.67 -6.03 9.28
CA ARG A 238 17.16 -5.88 7.92
C ARG A 238 16.62 -7.18 7.30
N ARG A 239 16.95 -8.33 7.87
CA ARG A 239 16.54 -9.64 7.33
C ARG A 239 15.02 -9.78 7.26
N GLY A 240 14.34 -9.49 8.36
CA GLY A 240 12.87 -9.51 8.40
C GLY A 240 12.23 -8.50 7.44
N GLU A 241 12.84 -7.33 7.24
CA GLU A 241 12.38 -6.35 6.27
C GLU A 241 12.49 -6.88 4.83
N ALA A 242 13.62 -7.49 4.46
CA ALA A 242 13.81 -8.07 3.12
C ALA A 242 12.82 -9.20 2.88
N LEU A 243 12.65 -10.12 3.83
CA LEU A 243 11.70 -11.24 3.72
C LEU A 243 10.25 -10.77 3.51
N ARG A 244 9.85 -9.61 4.06
CA ARG A 244 8.53 -9.04 3.81
C ARG A 244 8.28 -8.58 2.38
N TYR A 245 9.32 -8.32 1.59
CA TYR A 245 9.19 -7.94 0.18
C TYR A 245 9.08 -9.12 -0.78
N ILE A 246 9.27 -10.35 -0.31
CA ILE A 246 9.07 -11.53 -1.15
C ILE A 246 7.63 -11.57 -1.65
N SER A 247 7.47 -11.77 -2.96
CA SER A 247 6.16 -11.89 -3.61
C SER A 247 5.68 -13.33 -3.56
N PHE A 248 4.45 -13.55 -3.10
CA PHE A 248 3.88 -14.89 -2.92
C PHE A 248 2.85 -15.28 -3.99
N GLY A 249 2.55 -14.37 -4.93
CA GLY A 249 1.44 -14.54 -5.88
C GLY A 249 1.48 -15.85 -6.67
N GLU A 250 2.65 -16.19 -7.20
CA GLU A 250 2.87 -17.32 -8.10
C GLU A 250 3.63 -18.49 -7.44
N MET A 251 3.90 -18.43 -6.12
CA MET A 251 4.63 -19.50 -5.45
C MET A 251 3.77 -20.76 -5.34
N ASP A 252 4.36 -21.90 -5.69
CA ASP A 252 3.80 -23.21 -5.43
C ASP A 252 3.90 -23.59 -3.93
N PRO A 253 3.13 -24.58 -3.45
CA PRO A 253 3.12 -24.95 -2.03
C PRO A 253 4.48 -25.36 -1.48
N GLU A 254 5.32 -26.05 -2.28
CA GLU A 254 6.65 -26.48 -1.82
C GLU A 254 7.60 -25.28 -1.65
N THR A 255 7.56 -24.31 -2.56
CA THR A 255 8.32 -23.06 -2.41
C THR A 255 7.84 -22.25 -1.19
N LEU A 256 6.54 -22.26 -0.89
CA LEU A 256 6.01 -21.64 0.33
C LEU A 256 6.53 -22.32 1.59
N LYS A 257 6.60 -23.65 1.63
CA LYS A 257 7.19 -24.38 2.76
C LYS A 257 8.67 -24.02 2.95
N ARG A 258 9.45 -23.97 1.87
CA ARG A 258 10.86 -23.54 1.92
C ARG A 258 11.01 -22.11 2.43
N TYR A 259 10.07 -21.21 2.08
CA TYR A 259 10.04 -19.86 2.66
C TYR A 259 9.78 -19.88 4.16
N VAL A 260 8.84 -20.70 4.63
CA VAL A 260 8.57 -20.86 6.06
C VAL A 260 9.79 -21.40 6.79
N GLU A 261 10.46 -22.41 6.23
CA GLU A 261 11.71 -22.96 6.78
C GLU A 261 12.81 -21.91 6.83
N LEU A 262 12.98 -21.11 5.77
CA LEU A 262 13.89 -19.99 5.75
C LEU A 262 13.59 -18.98 6.86
N THR A 263 12.34 -18.58 7.04
CA THR A 263 11.96 -17.62 8.09
C THR A 263 12.18 -18.18 9.49
N ARG A 264 11.93 -19.47 9.71
CA ARG A 264 12.17 -20.17 10.98
C ARG A 264 13.66 -20.27 11.31
N GLY A 265 14.50 -20.55 10.30
CA GLY A 265 15.94 -20.72 10.46
C GLY A 265 16.70 -19.41 10.66
N GLU A 266 16.29 -18.35 9.97
CA GLU A 266 17.07 -17.11 9.88
C GLU A 266 16.61 -16.01 10.84
N LEU A 267 15.40 -16.12 11.37
CA LEU A 267 14.83 -15.14 12.32
C LEU A 267 14.84 -15.75 13.72
N VAL A 268 16.02 -15.86 14.32
CA VAL A 268 16.25 -16.43 15.65
C VAL A 268 15.66 -15.54 16.79
N THR A 269 15.12 -14.37 16.48
CA THR A 269 14.56 -13.44 17.47
C THR A 269 13.05 -13.31 17.32
N ASN A 270 12.37 -12.84 18.37
CA ASN A 270 10.92 -12.62 18.52
C ASN A 270 10.16 -11.91 17.38
N LYS A 271 10.83 -11.66 16.24
CA LYS A 271 10.28 -11.02 15.04
C LYS A 271 10.01 -11.97 13.88
N ALA A 272 10.22 -13.28 14.06
CA ALA A 272 9.92 -14.28 13.01
C ALA A 272 8.45 -14.26 12.58
N GLY A 273 7.54 -13.91 13.46
CA GLY A 273 6.11 -13.80 13.17
C GLY A 273 5.73 -12.73 12.13
N GLU A 274 6.47 -11.61 12.04
CA GLU A 274 6.10 -10.51 11.13
C GLU A 274 6.21 -10.88 9.64
N PRO A 275 7.31 -11.43 9.11
CA PRO A 275 7.39 -11.87 7.70
C PRO A 275 6.39 -12.97 7.39
N PHE A 276 6.20 -13.91 8.31
CA PHE A 276 5.23 -14.99 8.20
C PHE A 276 3.80 -14.45 8.12
N ALA A 277 3.40 -13.55 9.05
CA ALA A 277 2.11 -12.89 9.04
C ALA A 277 1.88 -12.10 7.74
N ALA A 278 2.89 -11.36 7.27
CA ALA A 278 2.82 -10.62 6.02
C ALA A 278 2.66 -11.55 4.79
N MET A 279 3.26 -12.72 4.80
CA MET A 279 3.07 -13.75 3.78
C MET A 279 1.63 -14.26 3.79
N ILE A 280 1.15 -14.71 4.94
CA ILE A 280 -0.21 -15.24 5.10
C ILE A 280 -1.26 -14.21 4.65
N GLY A 281 -1.19 -12.98 5.13
CA GLY A 281 -2.13 -11.92 4.77
C GLY A 281 -2.15 -11.62 3.27
N ARG A 282 -1.00 -11.66 2.58
CA ARG A 282 -0.91 -11.41 1.13
C ARG A 282 -1.31 -12.60 0.28
N LYS A 283 -0.94 -13.82 0.65
CA LYS A 283 -1.20 -15.02 -0.16
C LYS A 283 -2.61 -15.56 0.03
N ILE A 284 -3.07 -15.60 1.26
CA ILE A 284 -4.35 -16.22 1.64
C ILE A 284 -5.46 -15.18 1.71
N GLY A 285 -5.09 -13.93 2.04
CA GLY A 285 -6.06 -12.86 2.29
C GLY A 285 -6.95 -13.19 3.49
N GLY A 286 -8.22 -12.84 3.41
CA GLY A 286 -9.19 -13.05 4.50
C GLY A 286 -9.98 -14.37 4.43
N ASP A 287 -9.47 -15.38 3.74
CA ASP A 287 -10.14 -16.70 3.61
C ASP A 287 -9.73 -17.63 4.76
N PHE A 288 -10.60 -17.79 5.74
CA PHE A 288 -10.34 -18.59 6.93
C PHE A 288 -10.10 -20.08 6.63
N ALA A 289 -10.81 -20.66 5.67
CA ALA A 289 -10.66 -22.08 5.33
C ALA A 289 -9.31 -22.34 4.67
N LYS A 290 -8.87 -21.46 3.78
CA LYS A 290 -7.54 -21.54 3.19
C LYS A 290 -6.44 -21.30 4.23
N ALA A 291 -6.66 -20.39 5.18
CA ALA A 291 -5.72 -20.16 6.26
C ALA A 291 -5.55 -21.40 7.14
N ASP A 292 -6.65 -22.03 7.53
CA ASP A 292 -6.63 -23.28 8.32
C ASP A 292 -5.85 -24.39 7.59
N SER A 293 -6.20 -24.64 6.33
CA SER A 293 -5.54 -25.68 5.53
C SER A 293 -4.04 -25.43 5.40
N PHE A 294 -3.63 -24.21 5.15
CA PHE A 294 -2.22 -23.86 5.02
C PHE A 294 -1.46 -23.97 6.35
N LEU A 295 -2.03 -23.47 7.45
CA LEU A 295 -1.41 -23.56 8.79
C LEU A 295 -1.23 -25.00 9.25
N ASP A 296 -2.19 -25.87 8.93
CA ASP A 296 -2.09 -27.30 9.20
C ASP A 296 -1.01 -27.98 8.33
N GLU A 297 -0.95 -27.63 7.03
CA GLU A 297 0.01 -28.17 6.07
C GLU A 297 1.48 -27.89 6.44
N ILE A 298 1.77 -26.66 6.94
CA ILE A 298 3.12 -26.28 7.37
C ILE A 298 3.44 -26.67 8.80
N GLY A 299 2.51 -27.29 9.53
CA GLY A 299 2.66 -27.59 10.96
C GLY A 299 2.95 -26.33 11.79
N ALA A 300 2.14 -25.28 11.62
CA ALA A 300 2.35 -23.99 12.28
C ALA A 300 2.33 -24.11 13.80
N THR A 301 3.31 -23.45 14.46
CA THR A 301 3.34 -23.36 15.94
C THR A 301 2.20 -22.47 16.46
N PRO A 302 1.85 -22.52 17.75
CA PRO A 302 0.86 -21.64 18.33
C PRO A 302 1.15 -20.14 18.10
N GLU A 303 2.42 -19.75 18.20
CA GLU A 303 2.86 -18.37 17.97
C GLU A 303 2.70 -17.96 16.51
N GLU A 304 3.02 -18.86 15.56
CA GLU A 304 2.81 -18.64 14.13
C GLU A 304 1.33 -18.54 13.78
N ARG A 305 0.50 -19.40 14.40
CA ARG A 305 -0.95 -19.35 14.25
C ARG A 305 -1.52 -18.02 14.74
N ALA A 306 -1.07 -17.54 15.89
CA ALA A 306 -1.50 -16.26 16.43
C ALA A 306 -1.09 -15.07 15.54
N ALA A 307 0.15 -15.07 15.05
CA ALA A 307 0.65 -14.05 14.10
C ALA A 307 -0.13 -14.08 12.78
N ALA A 308 -0.38 -15.28 12.24
CA ALA A 308 -1.19 -15.46 11.03
C ALA A 308 -2.63 -14.99 11.23
N ALA A 309 -3.23 -15.31 12.39
CA ALA A 309 -4.59 -14.94 12.70
C ALA A 309 -4.82 -13.43 12.63
N GLY A 310 -3.89 -12.63 13.17
CA GLY A 310 -3.92 -11.18 13.03
C GLY A 310 -3.95 -10.74 11.56
N ALA A 311 -3.01 -11.24 10.75
CA ALA A 311 -2.89 -10.86 9.34
C ALA A 311 -4.10 -11.28 8.49
N VAL A 312 -4.68 -12.46 8.76
CA VAL A 312 -5.86 -12.95 8.04
C VAL A 312 -7.10 -12.12 8.35
N VAL A 313 -7.33 -11.78 9.63
CA VAL A 313 -8.48 -10.95 10.00
C VAL A 313 -8.33 -9.51 9.50
N GLU A 314 -7.14 -8.92 9.54
CA GLU A 314 -6.87 -7.61 8.93
C GLU A 314 -7.16 -7.63 7.42
N ALA A 315 -6.63 -8.63 6.69
CA ALA A 315 -6.88 -8.77 5.26
C ALA A 315 -8.38 -8.92 4.96
N ARG A 316 -9.11 -9.72 5.75
CA ARG A 316 -10.56 -9.86 5.61
C ARG A 316 -11.28 -8.55 5.81
N MET A 317 -10.91 -7.77 6.83
CA MET A 317 -11.55 -6.50 7.12
C MET A 317 -11.25 -5.45 6.05
N ARG A 318 -10.03 -5.40 5.53
CA ARG A 318 -9.62 -4.49 4.47
C ARG A 318 -10.40 -4.67 3.18
N PHE A 319 -10.71 -5.92 2.81
CA PHE A 319 -11.39 -6.25 1.54
C PHE A 319 -12.91 -6.43 1.68
N SER A 320 -13.48 -6.27 2.88
CA SER A 320 -14.92 -6.48 3.12
C SER A 320 -15.80 -5.24 2.86
N ASP A 321 -15.34 -4.24 2.10
CA ASP A 321 -16.05 -2.98 1.79
C ASP A 321 -16.62 -2.26 3.03
N GLY A 322 -16.00 -2.44 4.20
CA GLY A 322 -16.45 -1.84 5.47
C GLY A 322 -17.81 -2.37 5.98
N ARG A 323 -18.35 -3.45 5.39
CA ARG A 323 -19.62 -4.05 5.80
C ARG A 323 -19.40 -5.13 6.86
N THR A 324 -18.89 -4.74 8.01
CA THR A 324 -18.79 -5.66 9.14
C THR A 324 -20.17 -5.81 9.75
N THR A 325 -20.80 -6.97 9.55
CA THR A 325 -22.05 -7.33 10.22
C THR A 325 -21.75 -7.98 11.57
N PRO A 326 -22.67 -7.92 12.54
CA PRO A 326 -22.52 -8.67 13.81
C PRO A 326 -22.22 -10.16 13.59
N ASP A 327 -22.89 -10.80 12.62
CA ASP A 327 -22.64 -12.20 12.24
C ASP A 327 -21.22 -12.41 11.70
N GLY A 328 -20.73 -11.48 10.88
CA GLY A 328 -19.35 -11.51 10.36
C GLY A 328 -18.31 -11.42 11.46
N VAL A 329 -18.56 -10.58 12.47
CA VAL A 329 -17.70 -10.49 13.67
C VAL A 329 -17.78 -11.77 14.51
N ALA A 330 -18.96 -12.36 14.69
CA ALA A 330 -19.11 -13.61 15.40
C ALA A 330 -18.33 -14.77 14.73
N VAL A 331 -18.42 -14.89 13.40
CA VAL A 331 -17.64 -15.86 12.62
C VAL A 331 -16.14 -15.61 12.77
N MET A 332 -15.70 -14.36 12.67
CA MET A 332 -14.30 -13.99 12.86
C MET A 332 -13.81 -14.36 14.26
N ARG A 333 -14.56 -14.02 15.30
CA ARG A 333 -14.22 -14.35 16.70
C ARG A 333 -14.14 -15.85 16.95
N SER A 334 -15.09 -16.63 16.39
CA SER A 334 -15.05 -18.10 16.48
C SER A 334 -13.79 -18.69 15.83
N TRP A 335 -13.37 -18.12 14.68
CA TRP A 335 -12.13 -18.55 14.04
C TRP A 335 -10.89 -18.13 14.84
N LEU A 336 -10.85 -16.90 15.37
CA LEU A 336 -9.78 -16.41 16.24
C LEU A 336 -9.64 -17.23 17.52
N ASP A 337 -10.75 -17.63 18.14
CA ASP A 337 -10.77 -18.47 19.34
C ASP A 337 -10.07 -19.82 19.10
N LYS A 338 -10.21 -20.37 17.90
CA LYS A 338 -9.50 -21.59 17.47
C LYS A 338 -8.00 -21.37 17.27
N GLN A 339 -7.60 -20.23 16.64
CA GLN A 339 -6.23 -20.01 16.21
C GLN A 339 -5.35 -19.29 17.24
N ALA A 340 -5.93 -18.37 18.00
CA ALA A 340 -5.24 -17.50 18.93
C ALA A 340 -6.12 -17.15 20.15
N PRO A 341 -6.56 -18.13 20.97
CA PRO A 341 -7.51 -17.90 22.06
C PRO A 341 -7.05 -16.84 23.06
N GLU A 342 -5.76 -16.81 23.39
CA GLU A 342 -5.19 -15.83 24.34
C GLU A 342 -5.18 -14.40 23.77
N GLN A 343 -5.23 -14.24 22.45
CA GLN A 343 -5.21 -12.95 21.76
C GLN A 343 -6.58 -12.59 21.14
N LEU A 344 -7.59 -13.40 21.33
CA LEU A 344 -8.93 -13.26 20.74
C LEU A 344 -9.45 -11.83 20.78
N ASN A 345 -9.48 -11.24 21.98
CA ASN A 345 -10.07 -9.93 22.16
C ASN A 345 -9.20 -8.83 21.55
N ARG A 346 -7.87 -8.89 21.70
CA ARG A 346 -6.95 -7.91 21.12
C ARG A 346 -7.00 -7.91 19.60
N LEU A 347 -6.95 -9.10 18.97
CA LEU A 347 -7.05 -9.24 17.51
C LEU A 347 -8.43 -8.84 16.99
N THR A 348 -9.50 -9.09 17.76
CA THR A 348 -10.83 -8.59 17.42
C THR A 348 -10.85 -7.06 17.40
N GLY A 349 -10.28 -6.41 18.42
CA GLY A 349 -10.18 -4.95 18.48
C GLY A 349 -9.39 -4.37 17.29
N ALA A 350 -8.22 -4.92 17.02
CA ALA A 350 -7.38 -4.50 15.88
C ALA A 350 -8.10 -4.66 14.53
N ALA A 351 -8.79 -5.77 14.33
CA ALA A 351 -9.58 -6.03 13.11
C ALA A 351 -10.72 -5.03 12.92
N LEU A 352 -11.42 -4.66 13.99
CA LEU A 352 -12.46 -3.63 13.95
C LEU A 352 -11.87 -2.24 13.69
N GLY A 353 -10.65 -1.96 14.17
CA GLY A 353 -9.88 -0.78 13.84
C GLY A 353 -9.56 -0.70 12.34
N GLU A 354 -9.10 -1.79 11.72
CA GLU A 354 -8.85 -1.89 10.27
C GLU A 354 -10.15 -1.69 9.47
N ALA A 355 -11.27 -2.32 9.90
CA ALA A 355 -12.58 -2.19 9.26
C ALA A 355 -13.15 -0.77 9.30
N SER A 356 -12.71 0.05 10.24
CA SER A 356 -13.21 1.42 10.42
C SER A 356 -12.90 2.31 9.21
N GLY A 357 -11.86 1.99 8.46
CA GLY A 357 -11.45 2.74 7.27
C GLY A 357 -11.18 4.22 7.56
N SER A 358 -10.98 5.01 6.50
CA SER A 358 -10.77 6.45 6.60
C SER A 358 -12.07 7.27 6.63
N SER A 359 -13.25 6.64 6.47
CA SER A 359 -14.54 7.33 6.50
C SER A 359 -15.09 7.44 7.91
N GLY A 360 -15.41 8.67 8.37
CA GLY A 360 -15.93 8.88 9.72
C GLY A 360 -17.17 8.05 10.06
N VAL A 361 -18.05 7.77 9.09
CA VAL A 361 -19.27 6.96 9.30
C VAL A 361 -18.93 5.51 9.63
N GLY A 362 -17.98 4.92 8.93
CA GLY A 362 -17.51 3.56 9.21
C GLY A 362 -16.86 3.46 10.58
N PHE A 363 -16.05 4.46 10.95
CA PHE A 363 -15.38 4.53 12.23
C PHE A 363 -16.36 4.49 13.42
N PHE A 364 -17.36 5.36 13.45
CA PHE A 364 -18.32 5.42 14.58
C PHE A 364 -19.15 4.14 14.73
N LYS A 365 -19.46 3.46 13.62
CA LYS A 365 -20.12 2.15 13.66
C LYS A 365 -19.23 1.11 14.33
N MET A 366 -17.94 1.09 14.02
CA MET A 366 -16.99 0.16 14.65
C MET A 366 -16.77 0.49 16.12
N VAL A 367 -16.73 1.76 16.50
CA VAL A 367 -16.70 2.20 17.92
C VAL A 367 -17.87 1.63 18.69
N GLN A 368 -19.10 1.78 18.18
CA GLN A 368 -20.29 1.22 18.82
C GLN A 368 -20.16 -0.30 19.00
N GLN A 369 -19.71 -1.01 17.98
CA GLN A 369 -19.55 -2.47 18.03
C GLN A 369 -18.48 -2.91 19.05
N VAL A 370 -17.37 -2.16 19.14
CA VAL A 370 -16.33 -2.39 20.17
C VAL A 370 -16.89 -2.16 21.57
N GLU A 371 -17.68 -1.11 21.79
CA GLU A 371 -18.31 -0.82 23.08
C GLU A 371 -19.31 -1.93 23.49
N GLU A 372 -20.13 -2.42 22.55
CA GLU A 372 -21.05 -3.53 22.77
C GLU A 372 -20.30 -4.82 23.14
N LEU A 373 -19.24 -5.18 22.41
CA LEU A 373 -18.42 -6.33 22.70
C LEU A 373 -17.66 -6.20 24.03
N HIS A 374 -17.19 -5.01 24.37
CA HIS A 374 -16.55 -4.77 25.66
C HIS A 374 -17.50 -4.98 26.82
N LEU A 375 -18.73 -4.45 26.73
CA LEU A 375 -19.79 -4.66 27.73
C LEU A 375 -20.20 -6.14 27.84
N ALA A 376 -20.11 -6.89 26.76
CA ALA A 376 -20.34 -8.34 26.73
C ALA A 376 -19.16 -9.18 27.27
N GLY A 377 -18.16 -8.55 27.87
CA GLY A 377 -17.03 -9.26 28.51
C GLY A 377 -15.74 -9.30 27.69
N GLY A 378 -15.60 -8.47 26.65
CA GLY A 378 -14.41 -8.40 25.82
C GLY A 378 -13.14 -7.88 26.53
N GLY A 379 -13.29 -7.29 27.72
CA GLY A 379 -12.18 -6.85 28.56
C GLY A 379 -11.32 -5.73 27.96
N ASP A 380 -10.26 -5.39 28.68
CA ASP A 380 -9.34 -4.30 28.31
C ASP A 380 -8.61 -4.55 26.98
N GLU A 381 -8.26 -5.81 26.68
CA GLU A 381 -7.52 -6.19 25.46
C GLU A 381 -8.27 -5.80 24.17
N LEU A 382 -9.60 -5.87 24.17
CA LEU A 382 -10.42 -5.46 23.04
C LEU A 382 -10.28 -3.97 22.76
N LEU A 383 -10.36 -3.14 23.80
CA LEU A 383 -10.20 -1.68 23.70
C LEU A 383 -8.79 -1.32 23.28
N ILE A 384 -7.77 -1.95 23.86
CA ILE A 384 -6.36 -1.75 23.54
C ILE A 384 -6.10 -2.04 22.07
N GLY A 385 -6.51 -3.22 21.56
CA GLY A 385 -6.33 -3.58 20.17
C GLY A 385 -7.00 -2.60 19.20
N PHE A 386 -8.17 -2.08 19.53
CA PHE A 386 -8.85 -1.07 18.72
C PHE A 386 -8.16 0.30 18.77
N ILE A 387 -7.68 0.74 19.95
CA ILE A 387 -7.02 2.05 20.13
C ILE A 387 -5.66 2.07 19.45
N GLU A 388 -4.89 0.99 19.51
CA GLU A 388 -3.57 0.88 18.86
C GLU A 388 -3.64 0.98 17.34
N HIS A 389 -4.82 0.77 16.74
CA HIS A 389 -4.95 0.86 15.30
C HIS A 389 -4.84 2.32 14.82
N ARG A 390 -4.05 2.52 13.75
CA ARG A 390 -3.73 3.85 13.20
C ARG A 390 -4.97 4.72 12.97
N THR A 391 -6.06 4.16 12.43
CA THR A 391 -7.28 4.90 12.16
C THR A 391 -7.89 5.49 13.43
N THR A 392 -7.87 4.74 14.53
CA THR A 392 -8.42 5.19 15.82
C THR A 392 -7.62 6.36 16.39
N LEU A 393 -6.30 6.38 16.20
CA LEU A 393 -5.43 7.46 16.67
C LEU A 393 -5.74 8.82 15.99
N PHE A 394 -6.28 8.82 14.77
CA PHE A 394 -6.77 10.06 14.14
C PHE A 394 -8.01 10.64 14.82
N PHE A 395 -8.79 9.83 15.54
CA PHE A 395 -9.99 10.25 16.26
C PHE A 395 -9.69 10.36 17.77
N THR A 396 -8.76 11.22 18.13
CA THR A 396 -8.14 11.36 19.45
C THR A 396 -9.16 11.40 20.61
N ASP A 397 -10.24 12.18 20.50
CA ASP A 397 -11.25 12.29 21.57
C ASP A 397 -11.97 10.96 21.82
N THR A 398 -12.28 10.23 20.74
CA THR A 398 -12.88 8.90 20.85
C THR A 398 -11.91 7.91 21.42
N ALA A 399 -10.64 7.94 20.98
CA ALA A 399 -9.57 7.08 21.53
C ALA A 399 -9.39 7.31 23.04
N LYS A 400 -9.36 8.57 23.49
CA LYS A 400 -9.27 8.93 24.91
C LYS A 400 -10.48 8.40 25.70
N ARG A 401 -11.70 8.60 25.20
CA ARG A 401 -12.93 8.11 25.82
C ARG A 401 -12.95 6.57 25.98
N LEU A 402 -12.44 5.85 24.97
CA LEU A 402 -12.29 4.40 25.06
C LEU A 402 -11.19 4.00 26.05
N ALA A 403 -10.06 4.72 26.06
CA ALA A 403 -8.97 4.48 27.01
C ALA A 403 -9.40 4.66 28.47
N GLU A 404 -10.32 5.60 28.77
CA GLU A 404 -10.88 5.79 30.13
C GLU A 404 -11.61 4.56 30.66
N ARG A 405 -12.13 3.70 29.78
CA ARG A 405 -12.82 2.44 30.15
C ARG A 405 -11.88 1.29 30.44
N ILE A 406 -10.59 1.40 30.17
CA ILE A 406 -9.59 0.40 30.52
C ILE A 406 -9.47 0.34 32.04
N THR A 407 -9.68 -0.86 32.60
CA THR A 407 -9.73 -1.05 34.06
C THR A 407 -8.34 -1.02 34.68
N ASP A 408 -7.33 -1.57 33.98
CA ASP A 408 -5.93 -1.57 34.44
C ASP A 408 -5.31 -0.16 34.32
N PRO A 409 -4.92 0.49 35.45
CA PRO A 409 -4.40 1.85 35.43
C PRO A 409 -3.08 2.00 34.64
N GLN A 410 -2.22 0.98 34.66
CA GLN A 410 -0.93 1.01 33.96
C GLN A 410 -1.14 0.95 32.45
N ARG A 411 -1.99 0.04 31.99
CA ARG A 411 -2.35 -0.07 30.56
C ARG A 411 -3.11 1.14 30.07
N ARG A 412 -4.02 1.67 30.86
CA ARG A 412 -4.72 2.93 30.57
C ARG A 412 -3.74 4.08 30.37
N GLY A 413 -2.75 4.23 31.28
CA GLY A 413 -1.69 5.22 31.17
C GLY A 413 -0.85 5.06 29.89
N ALA A 414 -0.54 3.83 29.50
CA ALA A 414 0.17 3.52 28.26
C ALA A 414 -0.63 3.95 27.02
N MET A 415 -1.94 3.72 26.99
CA MET A 415 -2.81 4.15 25.88
C MET A 415 -2.91 5.67 25.78
N PHE A 416 -3.03 6.40 26.89
CA PHE A 416 -2.99 7.85 26.87
C PHE A 416 -1.67 8.40 26.34
N LYS A 417 -0.55 7.77 26.70
CA LYS A 417 0.77 8.12 26.17
C LYS A 417 0.81 7.93 24.64
N LEU A 418 0.40 6.76 24.16
CA LEU A 418 0.34 6.44 22.73
C LEU A 418 -0.52 7.43 21.94
N ILE A 419 -1.72 7.76 22.46
CA ILE A 419 -2.65 8.70 21.81
C ILE A 419 -2.04 10.10 21.71
N ASN A 420 -1.29 10.54 22.73
CA ASN A 420 -0.67 11.86 22.73
C ASN A 420 0.61 11.92 21.86
N GLU A 421 1.35 10.83 21.71
CA GLU A 421 2.54 10.73 20.85
C GLU A 421 2.19 10.54 19.36
N GLY A 422 1.00 10.07 19.05
CA GLY A 422 0.49 9.90 17.69
C GLY A 422 -0.03 11.19 17.03
N GLN A 423 0.06 12.33 17.73
CA GLN A 423 -0.28 13.66 17.23
C GLN A 423 0.96 14.35 16.65
#